data_f4e8abb2b01c8794507b939cf63da0d8
#
_entry.id   f4e8abb2b01c8794507b939cf63da0d8
#
_cell.length_a   1.000
_cell.length_b   1.000
_cell.length_c   1.000
_cell.angle_alpha   90.00
_cell.angle_beta   90.00
_cell.angle_gamma   90.00
#
_symmetry.space_group_name_H-M   'P 1'
#
loop_
_entity.id
_entity.type
_entity.pdbx_description
1 polymer ?
#
loop_
_entity_poly.entity_id
_entity_poly.type
_entity_poly.pdbx_seq_one_letter_code
_entity_poly.pdbx_strand_id
1 'polypeptide(L)'
;MKSRKIPLRLWFNIILFGMMGQIAWNIENMYFNTFLYNNIYSNGATQAAVNSAIPYTSAISLMVGLSAATAVITTFVMGTLSDRLNKRKVFISVGYIIWGLITASFGLISREHVASLFHLSDEAQILTATVWTVIVMDCVMTFMGSTSNDSAFNAWVTDVTSPETRPLVETVFAALPIIAMGLVVVLGSLAQSGTITYTLFFGALGLFVSVCGVIGLFSLQEPERRIRTEETNSNYWSDLFYGFRPSVIRDNSRLYLVLVTSCIFAVASQVYFPYLLIYLQYVVIPKAGDNLLSAPNIISGVISVAAMAAGIIGMLAASKKKSRGTMLLVSVSCSVGGLFLLGFSKNIIMLILSAAPTVVGYAMQGILLNATVRDFTPQDKAGQFQGIRMIFGVLIPMVLGPVTGALAIERSAVTYLDEFGTVQTVPTELMFTFAAVISIFALIPLAFLMKKGVLNSTDNEKAEPAKTAGTA
;
A
#
# COMPACT_ATOMS: atom_id res chain seq x y z
N MET A 1 19.13 -16.37 29.85
CA MET A 1 18.03 -15.38 29.95
C MET A 1 16.73 -16.04 29.48
N LYS A 2 15.68 -16.06 30.31
CA LYS A 2 14.37 -16.62 29.90
C LYS A 2 13.76 -15.66 28.87
N SER A 3 13.58 -16.11 27.63
CA SER A 3 12.79 -15.39 26.61
C SER A 3 11.45 -15.00 27.23
N ARG A 4 11.22 -13.69 27.43
CA ARG A 4 9.91 -13.20 27.90
C ARG A 4 8.89 -13.47 26.79
N LYS A 5 8.05 -14.49 26.99
CA LYS A 5 6.98 -14.80 26.04
C LYS A 5 5.99 -13.61 26.00
N ILE A 6 5.60 -13.20 24.81
CA ILE A 6 4.56 -12.19 24.62
C ILE A 6 3.23 -12.76 25.17
N PRO A 7 2.53 -12.05 26.08
CA PRO A 7 1.25 -12.49 26.61
C PRO A 7 0.21 -12.66 25.51
N LEU A 8 -0.69 -13.64 25.66
CA LEU A 8 -1.73 -13.94 24.65
C LEU A 8 -2.62 -12.72 24.36
N ARG A 9 -2.97 -11.92 25.37
CA ARG A 9 -3.73 -10.67 25.22
C ARG A 9 -3.01 -9.67 24.32
N LEU A 10 -1.70 -9.58 24.42
CA LEU A 10 -0.90 -8.69 23.59
C LEU A 10 -0.85 -9.17 22.14
N TRP A 11 -0.69 -10.49 21.93
CA TRP A 11 -0.78 -11.09 20.60
C TRP A 11 -2.15 -10.86 19.95
N PHE A 12 -3.23 -11.04 20.72
CA PHE A 12 -4.57 -10.79 20.24
C PHE A 12 -4.72 -9.36 19.69
N ASN A 13 -4.28 -8.35 20.45
CA ASN A 13 -4.36 -6.96 20.01
C ASN A 13 -3.45 -6.67 18.79
N ILE A 14 -2.21 -7.18 18.77
CA ILE A 14 -1.29 -7.00 17.66
C ILE A 14 -1.90 -7.57 16.37
N ILE A 15 -2.45 -8.77 16.42
CA ILE A 15 -3.03 -9.44 15.24
C ILE A 15 -4.34 -8.76 14.85
N LEU A 16 -5.23 -8.47 15.81
CA LEU A 16 -6.54 -7.85 15.53
C LEU A 16 -6.39 -6.51 14.84
N PHE A 17 -5.66 -5.57 15.45
CA PHE A 17 -5.51 -4.22 14.91
C PHE A 17 -4.61 -4.20 13.68
N GLY A 18 -3.56 -5.03 13.64
CA GLY A 18 -2.73 -5.19 12.45
C GLY A 18 -3.52 -5.72 11.26
N MET A 19 -4.32 -6.78 11.44
CA MET A 19 -5.14 -7.36 10.38
C MET A 19 -6.21 -6.38 9.90
N MET A 20 -6.95 -5.74 10.82
CA MET A 20 -8.00 -4.80 10.45
C MET A 20 -7.46 -3.56 9.77
N GLY A 21 -6.30 -3.07 10.18
CA GLY A 21 -5.60 -2.00 9.46
C GLY A 21 -5.26 -2.39 8.03
N GLN A 22 -4.70 -3.60 7.83
CA GLN A 22 -4.38 -4.09 6.48
C GLN A 22 -5.63 -4.33 5.63
N ILE A 23 -6.73 -4.81 6.20
CA ILE A 23 -8.01 -4.95 5.49
C ILE A 23 -8.51 -3.58 5.03
N ALA A 24 -8.56 -2.58 5.92
CA ALA A 24 -9.03 -1.24 5.60
C ALA A 24 -8.17 -0.58 4.51
N TRP A 25 -6.84 -0.67 4.59
CA TRP A 25 -5.94 -0.15 3.57
C TRP A 25 -6.07 -0.87 2.22
N ASN A 26 -6.30 -2.19 2.19
CA ASN A 26 -6.55 -2.90 0.93
C ASN A 26 -7.88 -2.49 0.31
N ILE A 27 -8.93 -2.22 1.11
CA ILE A 27 -10.21 -1.72 0.61
C ILE A 27 -10.04 -0.35 -0.04
N GLU A 28 -9.37 0.57 0.62
CA GLU A 28 -9.07 1.90 0.09
C GLU A 28 -8.31 1.80 -1.24
N ASN A 29 -7.18 1.10 -1.25
CA ASN A 29 -6.32 1.05 -2.42
C ASN A 29 -6.89 0.30 -3.62
N MET A 30 -7.86 -0.60 -3.43
CA MET A 30 -8.41 -1.44 -4.50
C MET A 30 -9.87 -1.11 -4.81
N TYR A 31 -10.73 -1.05 -3.79
CA TYR A 31 -12.17 -1.00 -4.00
C TYR A 31 -12.74 0.42 -4.11
N PHE A 32 -12.09 1.44 -3.57
CA PHE A 32 -12.52 2.82 -3.81
C PHE A 32 -12.33 3.24 -5.26
N ASN A 33 -11.23 2.81 -5.89
CA ASN A 33 -10.99 3.03 -7.31
C ASN A 33 -12.07 2.36 -8.17
N THR A 34 -12.40 1.11 -7.84
CA THR A 34 -13.43 0.33 -8.54
C THR A 34 -14.83 0.89 -8.28
N PHE A 35 -15.13 1.32 -7.06
CA PHE A 35 -16.39 1.98 -6.70
C PHE A 35 -16.56 3.29 -7.47
N LEU A 36 -15.52 4.11 -7.55
CA LEU A 36 -15.54 5.35 -8.33
C LEU A 36 -15.87 5.05 -9.80
N TYR A 37 -15.21 4.05 -10.38
CA TYR A 37 -15.47 3.66 -11.76
C TYR A 37 -16.88 3.09 -11.95
N ASN A 38 -17.27 2.06 -11.20
CA ASN A 38 -18.52 1.33 -11.40
C ASN A 38 -19.76 2.12 -11.00
N ASN A 39 -19.74 2.78 -9.82
CA ASN A 39 -20.93 3.41 -9.27
C ASN A 39 -21.07 4.88 -9.67
N ILE A 40 -19.97 5.56 -9.98
CA ILE A 40 -20.03 6.99 -10.24
C ILE A 40 -19.95 7.27 -11.73
N TYR A 41 -19.01 6.67 -12.46
CA TYR A 41 -18.86 6.91 -13.89
C TYR A 41 -19.73 5.99 -14.78
N SER A 42 -19.79 4.69 -14.47
CA SER A 42 -20.44 3.70 -15.34
C SER A 42 -21.91 3.43 -15.04
N ASN A 43 -22.45 3.91 -13.93
CA ASN A 43 -23.82 3.62 -13.48
C ASN A 43 -24.82 4.66 -14.03
N GLY A 44 -25.12 4.61 -15.33
CA GLY A 44 -26.15 5.44 -15.96
C GLY A 44 -25.82 6.93 -16.08
N ALA A 45 -24.53 7.32 -16.07
CA ALA A 45 -24.12 8.67 -16.43
C ALA A 45 -24.29 8.90 -17.94
N THR A 46 -24.82 10.05 -18.36
CA THR A 46 -24.89 10.37 -19.79
C THR A 46 -23.49 10.62 -20.37
N GLN A 47 -23.31 10.35 -21.66
CA GLN A 47 -22.04 10.60 -22.36
C GLN A 47 -21.62 12.08 -22.26
N ALA A 48 -22.57 13.00 -22.27
CA ALA A 48 -22.30 14.43 -22.13
C ALA A 48 -21.72 14.75 -20.74
N ALA A 49 -22.28 14.16 -19.69
CA ALA A 49 -21.78 14.32 -18.33
C ALA A 49 -20.37 13.73 -18.16
N VAL A 50 -20.13 12.51 -18.69
CA VAL A 50 -18.82 11.86 -18.64
C VAL A 50 -17.77 12.66 -19.41
N ASN A 51 -18.10 13.19 -20.57
CA ASN A 51 -17.18 14.02 -21.37
C ASN A 51 -16.88 15.39 -20.73
N SER A 52 -17.78 15.90 -19.90
CA SER A 52 -17.64 17.19 -19.22
C SER A 52 -16.97 17.07 -17.84
N ALA A 53 -16.98 15.87 -17.26
CA ALA A 53 -16.35 15.61 -15.95
C ALA A 53 -14.85 15.36 -16.10
N ILE A 54 -14.16 15.33 -14.95
CA ILE A 54 -12.75 14.89 -14.89
C ILE A 54 -12.72 13.41 -15.37
N PRO A 55 -11.80 13.03 -16.28
CA PRO A 55 -11.63 11.62 -16.66
C PRO A 55 -11.40 10.74 -15.43
N TYR A 56 -11.99 9.53 -15.39
CA TYR A 56 -11.87 8.65 -14.23
C TYR A 56 -10.41 8.31 -13.88
N THR A 57 -9.54 8.22 -14.90
CA THR A 57 -8.10 7.99 -14.73
C THR A 57 -7.44 9.11 -13.94
N SER A 58 -7.78 10.35 -14.26
CA SER A 58 -7.33 11.54 -13.53
C SER A 58 -7.95 11.61 -12.13
N ALA A 59 -9.22 11.26 -11.98
CA ALA A 59 -9.90 11.22 -10.69
C ALA A 59 -9.26 10.19 -9.74
N ILE A 60 -8.95 8.98 -10.21
CA ILE A 60 -8.23 7.96 -9.46
C ILE A 60 -6.82 8.45 -9.10
N SER A 61 -6.11 9.06 -10.04
CA SER A 61 -4.76 9.59 -9.79
C SER A 61 -4.76 10.69 -8.72
N LEU A 62 -5.75 11.59 -8.75
CA LEU A 62 -5.94 12.64 -7.74
C LEU A 62 -6.30 12.04 -6.39
N MET A 63 -7.24 11.09 -6.35
CA MET A 63 -7.68 10.42 -5.13
C MET A 63 -6.48 9.75 -4.44
N VAL A 64 -5.77 8.88 -5.13
CA VAL A 64 -4.59 8.18 -4.60
C VAL A 64 -3.47 9.14 -4.20
N GLY A 65 -3.21 10.18 -4.98
CA GLY A 65 -2.17 11.17 -4.68
C GLY A 65 -2.49 12.05 -3.47
N LEU A 66 -3.74 12.53 -3.35
CA LEU A 66 -4.19 13.34 -2.21
C LEU A 66 -4.29 12.50 -0.94
N SER A 67 -4.76 11.24 -1.04
CA SER A 67 -4.75 10.28 0.06
C SER A 67 -3.34 10.06 0.57
N ALA A 68 -2.36 9.81 -0.31
CA ALA A 68 -0.96 9.64 0.07
C ALA A 68 -0.37 10.89 0.76
N ALA A 69 -0.67 12.08 0.26
CA ALA A 69 -0.24 13.33 0.89
C ALA A 69 -0.86 13.48 2.29
N THR A 70 -2.15 13.18 2.42
CA THR A 70 -2.87 13.16 3.71
C THR A 70 -2.24 12.15 4.67
N ALA A 71 -1.96 10.92 4.21
CA ALA A 71 -1.33 9.88 5.02
C ALA A 71 0.01 10.35 5.59
N VAL A 72 0.87 10.91 4.75
CA VAL A 72 2.21 11.36 5.16
C VAL A 72 2.11 12.50 6.17
N ILE A 73 1.34 13.55 5.88
CA ILE A 73 1.18 14.71 6.78
C ILE A 73 0.57 14.25 8.11
N THR A 74 -0.48 13.44 8.06
CA THR A 74 -1.18 12.95 9.25
C THR A 74 -0.28 12.10 10.14
N THR A 75 0.45 11.16 9.55
CA THR A 75 1.36 10.28 10.31
C THR A 75 2.37 11.09 11.10
N PHE A 76 2.88 12.18 10.54
CA PHE A 76 3.82 13.05 11.24
C PHE A 76 3.14 13.84 12.36
N VAL A 77 2.07 14.55 12.04
CA VAL A 77 1.38 15.44 12.99
C VAL A 77 0.80 14.61 14.15
N MET A 78 0.07 13.56 13.84
CA MET A 78 -0.64 12.75 14.83
C MET A 78 0.31 11.81 15.58
N GLY A 79 1.42 11.39 14.96
CA GLY A 79 2.50 10.67 15.64
C GLY A 79 3.06 11.48 16.79
N THR A 80 3.45 12.71 16.52
CA THR A 80 3.95 13.62 17.53
C THR A 80 2.89 13.95 18.60
N LEU A 81 1.65 14.18 18.18
CA LEU A 81 0.57 14.49 19.09
C LEU A 81 0.29 13.32 20.05
N SER A 82 0.22 12.09 19.53
CA SER A 82 0.01 10.91 20.35
C SER A 82 1.17 10.63 21.31
N ASP A 83 2.43 10.97 20.91
CA ASP A 83 3.61 10.90 21.76
C ASP A 83 3.55 11.91 22.93
N ARG A 84 3.19 13.16 22.64
CA ARG A 84 3.09 14.23 23.63
C ARG A 84 1.97 13.97 24.63
N LEU A 85 0.82 13.51 24.17
CA LEU A 85 -0.34 13.25 25.03
C LEU A 85 -0.19 11.94 25.81
N ASN A 86 0.70 11.04 25.37
CA ASN A 86 0.94 9.71 25.97
C ASN A 86 -0.34 8.89 26.14
N LYS A 87 -1.25 8.95 25.12
CA LYS A 87 -2.58 8.31 25.12
C LYS A 87 -2.77 7.43 23.89
N ARG A 88 -1.88 6.46 23.66
CA ARG A 88 -1.92 5.56 22.50
C ARG A 88 -3.26 4.86 22.34
N LYS A 89 -3.77 4.30 23.43
CA LYS A 89 -5.03 3.54 23.47
C LYS A 89 -6.20 4.36 22.91
N VAL A 90 -6.32 5.63 23.31
CA VAL A 90 -7.42 6.50 22.86
C VAL A 90 -7.32 6.76 21.37
N PHE A 91 -6.13 7.12 20.87
CA PHE A 91 -5.92 7.37 19.43
C PHE A 91 -6.22 6.12 18.59
N ILE A 92 -5.82 4.94 19.04
CA ILE A 92 -6.11 3.69 18.35
C ILE A 92 -7.62 3.42 18.40
N SER A 93 -8.20 3.29 19.60
CA SER A 93 -9.57 2.81 19.76
C SER A 93 -10.61 3.76 19.15
N VAL A 94 -10.55 5.05 19.50
CA VAL A 94 -11.47 6.06 18.96
C VAL A 94 -11.22 6.27 17.47
N GLY A 95 -9.96 6.27 17.06
CA GLY A 95 -9.59 6.38 15.66
C GLY A 95 -10.17 5.26 14.81
N TYR A 96 -10.09 3.99 15.24
CA TYR A 96 -10.71 2.86 14.54
C TYR A 96 -12.24 2.94 14.50
N ILE A 97 -12.88 3.43 15.57
CA ILE A 97 -14.34 3.65 15.57
C ILE A 97 -14.72 4.64 14.47
N ILE A 98 -14.07 5.80 14.46
CA ILE A 98 -14.36 6.86 13.48
C ILE A 98 -13.97 6.41 12.07
N TRP A 99 -12.82 5.78 11.90
CA TRP A 99 -12.38 5.22 10.63
C TRP A 99 -13.41 4.25 10.04
N GLY A 100 -13.93 3.33 10.87
CA GLY A 100 -14.96 2.40 10.43
C GLY A 100 -16.27 3.10 10.06
N LEU A 101 -16.72 4.12 10.81
CA LEU A 101 -17.90 4.91 10.47
C LEU A 101 -17.74 5.64 9.13
N ILE A 102 -16.58 6.22 8.88
CA ILE A 102 -16.26 6.87 7.60
C ILE A 102 -16.25 5.83 6.48
N THR A 103 -15.62 4.67 6.68
CA THR A 103 -15.62 3.57 5.70
C THR A 103 -17.04 3.13 5.35
N ALA A 104 -17.91 2.99 6.37
CA ALA A 104 -19.31 2.63 6.15
C ALA A 104 -20.06 3.69 5.33
N SER A 105 -19.76 4.96 5.55
CA SER A 105 -20.43 6.07 4.86
C SER A 105 -20.14 6.15 3.35
N PHE A 106 -19.05 5.53 2.87
CA PHE A 106 -18.82 5.40 1.43
C PHE A 106 -19.96 4.67 0.70
N GLY A 107 -20.59 3.69 1.35
CA GLY A 107 -21.73 2.98 0.80
C GLY A 107 -22.98 3.86 0.60
N LEU A 108 -23.01 5.06 1.15
CA LEU A 108 -24.11 6.02 1.02
C LEU A 108 -23.84 7.05 -0.08
N ILE A 109 -22.62 7.10 -0.64
CA ILE A 109 -22.30 8.07 -1.69
C ILE A 109 -22.91 7.60 -3.01
N SER A 110 -23.86 8.38 -3.52
CA SER A 110 -24.46 8.21 -4.84
C SER A 110 -24.68 9.56 -5.50
N ARG A 111 -24.81 9.58 -6.82
CA ARG A 111 -25.12 10.83 -7.56
C ARG A 111 -26.42 11.45 -7.08
N GLU A 112 -27.43 10.63 -6.77
CA GLU A 112 -28.74 11.09 -6.29
C GLU A 112 -28.63 11.78 -4.94
N HIS A 113 -27.90 11.17 -3.98
CA HIS A 113 -27.68 11.77 -2.67
C HIS A 113 -26.89 13.07 -2.75
N VAL A 114 -25.85 13.12 -3.58
CA VAL A 114 -25.04 14.33 -3.79
C VAL A 114 -25.86 15.43 -4.47
N ALA A 115 -26.66 15.09 -5.49
CA ALA A 115 -27.57 16.02 -6.14
C ALA A 115 -28.57 16.65 -5.16
N SER A 116 -29.15 15.81 -4.31
CA SER A 116 -30.08 16.26 -3.25
C SER A 116 -29.40 17.15 -2.23
N LEU A 117 -28.19 16.76 -1.76
CA LEU A 117 -27.44 17.48 -0.72
C LEU A 117 -27.01 18.87 -1.19
N PHE A 118 -26.53 18.99 -2.43
CA PHE A 118 -26.04 20.25 -2.99
C PHE A 118 -27.05 20.98 -3.87
N HIS A 119 -28.29 20.48 -3.95
CA HIS A 119 -29.38 21.04 -4.78
C HIS A 119 -28.97 21.22 -6.26
N LEU A 120 -28.27 20.22 -6.82
CA LEU A 120 -27.79 20.23 -8.20
C LEU A 120 -28.83 19.57 -9.12
N SER A 121 -29.02 20.14 -10.31
CA SER A 121 -29.92 19.61 -11.35
C SER A 121 -29.18 19.28 -12.64
N ASP A 122 -28.01 19.84 -12.88
CA ASP A 122 -27.19 19.54 -14.05
C ASP A 122 -26.37 18.28 -13.82
N GLU A 123 -26.46 17.32 -14.74
CA GLU A 123 -25.87 16.00 -14.59
C GLU A 123 -24.33 16.02 -14.58
N ALA A 124 -23.71 16.93 -15.35
CA ALA A 124 -22.25 17.08 -15.36
C ALA A 124 -21.73 17.65 -14.04
N GLN A 125 -22.50 18.61 -13.44
CA GLN A 125 -22.17 19.15 -12.12
C GLN A 125 -22.37 18.09 -11.03
N ILE A 126 -23.45 17.29 -11.10
CA ILE A 126 -23.70 16.19 -10.17
C ILE A 126 -22.56 15.18 -10.22
N LEU A 127 -22.14 14.74 -11.42
CA LEU A 127 -21.04 13.80 -11.57
C LEU A 127 -19.75 14.36 -10.99
N THR A 128 -19.39 15.60 -11.33
CA THR A 128 -18.19 16.26 -10.84
C THR A 128 -18.21 16.42 -9.30
N ALA A 129 -19.32 16.86 -8.73
CA ALA A 129 -19.48 17.00 -7.28
C ALA A 129 -19.38 15.65 -6.57
N THR A 130 -19.93 14.58 -7.17
CA THR A 130 -19.85 13.24 -6.59
C THR A 130 -18.42 12.71 -6.60
N VAL A 131 -17.67 12.93 -7.68
CA VAL A 131 -16.24 12.56 -7.77
C VAL A 131 -15.44 13.26 -6.69
N TRP A 132 -15.62 14.57 -6.51
CA TRP A 132 -14.95 15.31 -5.44
C TRP A 132 -15.38 14.86 -4.05
N THR A 133 -16.65 14.49 -3.86
CA THR A 133 -17.14 13.93 -2.59
C THR A 133 -16.39 12.63 -2.25
N VAL A 134 -16.21 11.74 -3.21
CA VAL A 134 -15.44 10.50 -3.02
C VAL A 134 -13.98 10.82 -2.66
N ILE A 135 -13.32 11.72 -3.40
CA ILE A 135 -11.92 12.11 -3.15
C ILE A 135 -11.74 12.71 -1.74
N VAL A 136 -12.63 13.62 -1.34
CA VAL A 136 -12.57 14.26 -0.01
C VAL A 136 -12.83 13.24 1.09
N MET A 137 -13.81 12.37 0.91
CA MET A 137 -14.11 11.31 1.88
C MET A 137 -12.96 10.31 2.02
N ASP A 138 -12.26 9.99 0.92
CA ASP A 138 -11.04 9.17 0.94
C ASP A 138 -9.93 9.84 1.76
N CYS A 139 -9.68 11.14 1.57
CA CYS A 139 -8.73 11.89 2.40
C CYS A 139 -9.13 11.89 3.89
N VAL A 140 -10.42 12.03 4.21
CA VAL A 140 -10.91 11.98 5.61
C VAL A 140 -10.72 10.58 6.19
N MET A 141 -10.99 9.55 5.41
CA MET A 141 -10.76 8.16 5.80
C MET A 141 -9.27 7.91 6.06
N THR A 142 -8.40 8.31 5.15
CA THR A 142 -6.94 8.20 5.27
C THR A 142 -6.40 8.97 6.47
N PHE A 143 -6.95 10.17 6.76
CA PHE A 143 -6.59 10.92 7.96
C PHE A 143 -6.83 10.10 9.23
N MET A 144 -7.98 9.44 9.35
CA MET A 144 -8.29 8.61 10.51
C MET A 144 -7.48 7.32 10.56
N GLY A 145 -7.29 6.65 9.42
CA GLY A 145 -6.46 5.45 9.30
C GLY A 145 -5.00 5.70 9.67
N SER A 146 -4.41 6.76 9.12
CA SER A 146 -3.03 7.15 9.42
C SER A 146 -2.85 7.63 10.86
N THR A 147 -3.86 8.29 11.45
CA THR A 147 -3.85 8.65 12.87
C THR A 147 -3.83 7.42 13.77
N SER A 148 -4.73 6.48 13.51
CA SER A 148 -4.97 5.34 14.41
C SER A 148 -4.01 4.18 14.18
N ASN A 149 -3.74 3.84 12.90
CA ASN A 149 -2.93 2.68 12.53
C ASN A 149 -1.46 3.05 12.29
N ASP A 150 -1.17 3.92 11.31
CA ASP A 150 0.21 4.18 10.90
C ASP A 150 1.01 4.87 11.98
N SER A 151 0.36 5.76 12.72
CA SER A 151 0.97 6.53 13.79
C SER A 151 0.82 5.84 15.16
N ALA A 152 -0.39 5.83 15.72
CA ALA A 152 -0.61 5.44 17.11
C ALA A 152 -0.40 3.95 17.36
N PHE A 153 -0.90 3.06 16.47
CA PHE A 153 -0.79 1.62 16.64
C PHE A 153 0.65 1.12 16.42
N ASN A 154 1.33 1.58 15.37
CA ASN A 154 2.73 1.19 15.14
C ASN A 154 3.65 1.65 16.28
N ALA A 155 3.41 2.85 16.83
CA ALA A 155 4.13 3.32 18.00
C ALA A 155 3.80 2.51 19.26
N TRP A 156 2.51 2.17 19.47
CA TRP A 156 2.08 1.31 20.57
C TRP A 156 2.76 -0.06 20.52
N VAL A 157 2.79 -0.70 19.35
CA VAL A 157 3.50 -1.99 19.17
C VAL A 157 4.97 -1.87 19.56
N THR A 158 5.63 -0.78 19.17
CA THR A 158 7.01 -0.52 19.53
C THR A 158 7.19 -0.34 21.06
N ASP A 159 6.22 0.31 21.72
CA ASP A 159 6.26 0.59 23.15
C ASP A 159 6.02 -0.66 24.00
N VAL A 160 5.16 -1.59 23.55
CA VAL A 160 4.78 -2.80 24.31
C VAL A 160 5.63 -4.03 23.98
N THR A 161 6.52 -3.96 22.97
CA THR A 161 7.41 -5.06 22.58
C THR A 161 8.85 -4.79 23.00
N SER A 162 9.57 -5.83 23.44
CA SER A 162 10.99 -5.76 23.72
C SER A 162 11.84 -5.96 22.45
N PRO A 163 13.09 -5.48 22.40
CA PRO A 163 13.99 -5.73 21.27
C PRO A 163 14.14 -7.22 20.90
N GLU A 164 14.03 -8.10 21.90
CA GLU A 164 14.16 -9.56 21.72
C GLU A 164 12.92 -10.17 21.04
N THR A 165 11.72 -9.60 21.25
CA THR A 165 10.45 -10.11 20.71
C THR A 165 10.01 -9.42 19.40
N ARG A 166 10.55 -8.23 19.10
CA ARG A 166 10.25 -7.48 17.88
C ARG A 166 10.42 -8.28 16.59
N PRO A 167 11.49 -9.05 16.37
CA PRO A 167 11.65 -9.80 15.12
C PRO A 167 10.49 -10.77 14.86
N LEU A 168 9.94 -11.37 15.92
CA LEU A 168 8.79 -12.26 15.80
C LEU A 168 7.51 -11.49 15.42
N VAL A 169 7.28 -10.32 16.03
CA VAL A 169 6.14 -9.45 15.70
C VAL A 169 6.24 -8.94 14.26
N GLU A 170 7.42 -8.54 13.82
CA GLU A 170 7.65 -8.11 12.43
C GLU A 170 7.42 -9.23 11.42
N THR A 171 7.73 -10.48 11.78
CA THR A 171 7.43 -11.65 10.93
C THR A 171 5.91 -11.82 10.76
N VAL A 172 5.15 -11.64 11.83
CA VAL A 172 3.67 -11.67 11.77
C VAL A 172 3.18 -10.51 10.90
N PHE A 173 3.66 -9.28 11.12
CA PHE A 173 3.28 -8.11 10.33
C PHE A 173 3.58 -8.26 8.83
N ALA A 174 4.63 -8.97 8.46
CA ALA A 174 4.93 -9.25 7.06
C ALA A 174 3.89 -10.19 6.40
N ALA A 175 3.20 -11.03 7.17
CA ALA A 175 2.18 -11.95 6.67
C ALA A 175 0.78 -11.30 6.59
N LEU A 176 0.46 -10.35 7.48
CA LEU A 176 -0.87 -9.75 7.57
C LEU A 176 -1.36 -9.09 6.26
N PRO A 177 -0.56 -8.31 5.51
CA PRO A 177 -1.01 -7.71 4.26
C PRO A 177 -1.44 -8.74 3.22
N ILE A 178 -0.72 -9.87 3.13
CA ILE A 178 -1.01 -10.94 2.17
C ILE A 178 -2.34 -11.61 2.49
N ILE A 179 -2.56 -11.92 3.78
CA ILE A 179 -3.81 -12.54 4.26
C ILE A 179 -4.97 -11.56 4.07
N ALA A 180 -4.78 -10.29 4.45
CA ALA A 180 -5.78 -9.25 4.31
C ALA A 180 -6.18 -9.03 2.84
N MET A 181 -5.21 -8.97 1.93
CA MET A 181 -5.47 -8.84 0.50
C MET A 181 -6.30 -10.01 -0.03
N GLY A 182 -5.98 -11.25 0.36
CA GLY A 182 -6.76 -12.42 -0.02
C GLY A 182 -8.22 -12.34 0.47
N LEU A 183 -8.44 -11.94 1.73
CA LEU A 183 -9.79 -11.77 2.29
C LEU A 183 -10.57 -10.66 1.58
N VAL A 184 -9.93 -9.53 1.32
CA VAL A 184 -10.55 -8.36 0.67
C VAL A 184 -10.91 -8.67 -0.78
N VAL A 185 -10.08 -9.40 -1.52
CA VAL A 185 -10.40 -9.84 -2.89
C VAL A 185 -11.62 -10.77 -2.91
N VAL A 186 -11.69 -11.75 -1.99
CA VAL A 186 -12.83 -12.66 -1.90
C VAL A 186 -14.11 -11.93 -1.52
N LEU A 187 -14.10 -11.08 -0.49
CA LEU A 187 -15.27 -10.31 -0.07
C LEU A 187 -15.71 -9.30 -1.12
N GLY A 188 -14.78 -8.63 -1.75
CA GLY A 188 -15.06 -7.62 -2.75
C GLY A 188 -15.53 -8.19 -4.09
N SER A 189 -15.16 -9.45 -4.42
CA SER A 189 -15.71 -10.13 -5.60
C SER A 189 -17.23 -10.30 -5.53
N LEU A 190 -17.78 -10.42 -4.31
CA LEU A 190 -19.24 -10.47 -4.09
C LEU A 190 -19.91 -9.13 -4.39
N ALA A 191 -19.25 -8.01 -4.13
CA ALA A 191 -19.77 -6.70 -4.49
C ALA A 191 -19.64 -6.43 -6.00
N GLN A 192 -18.54 -6.85 -6.61
CA GLN A 192 -18.33 -6.70 -8.05
C GLN A 192 -19.26 -7.56 -8.90
N SER A 193 -19.62 -8.76 -8.42
CA SER A 193 -20.59 -9.65 -9.10
C SER A 193 -22.05 -9.22 -8.92
N GLY A 194 -22.31 -8.13 -8.17
CA GLY A 194 -23.67 -7.69 -7.84
C GLY A 194 -24.39 -8.58 -6.80
N THR A 195 -23.71 -9.59 -6.24
CA THR A 195 -24.30 -10.46 -5.19
C THR A 195 -24.64 -9.67 -3.94
N ILE A 196 -23.82 -8.67 -3.61
CA ILE A 196 -24.09 -7.70 -2.54
C ILE A 196 -23.92 -6.27 -3.08
N THR A 197 -24.64 -5.33 -2.51
CA THR A 197 -24.48 -3.92 -2.88
C THR A 197 -23.19 -3.34 -2.28
N TYR A 198 -22.63 -2.30 -2.91
CA TYR A 198 -21.50 -1.56 -2.33
C TYR A 198 -21.85 -0.95 -0.96
N THR A 199 -23.11 -0.56 -0.77
CA THR A 199 -23.60 -0.09 0.56
C THR A 199 -23.45 -1.15 1.63
N LEU A 200 -23.85 -2.41 1.34
CA LEU A 200 -23.68 -3.50 2.27
C LEU A 200 -22.21 -3.86 2.48
N PHE A 201 -21.41 -3.85 1.40
CA PHE A 201 -19.98 -4.14 1.45
C PHE A 201 -19.23 -3.16 2.36
N PHE A 202 -19.35 -1.85 2.09
CA PHE A 202 -18.66 -0.83 2.89
C PHE A 202 -19.27 -0.73 4.30
N GLY A 203 -20.59 -0.90 4.44
CA GLY A 203 -21.28 -0.89 5.72
C GLY A 203 -20.81 -2.02 6.64
N ALA A 204 -20.74 -3.25 6.13
CA ALA A 204 -20.25 -4.39 6.89
C ALA A 204 -18.78 -4.22 7.32
N LEU A 205 -17.90 -3.83 6.37
CA LEU A 205 -16.49 -3.63 6.64
C LEU A 205 -16.24 -2.49 7.62
N GLY A 206 -16.93 -1.36 7.43
CA GLY A 206 -16.85 -0.24 8.37
C GLY A 206 -17.34 -0.60 9.77
N LEU A 207 -18.41 -1.41 9.86
CA LEU A 207 -18.87 -1.95 11.13
C LEU A 207 -17.80 -2.82 11.81
N PHE A 208 -17.15 -3.73 11.08
CA PHE A 208 -16.06 -4.55 11.61
C PHE A 208 -14.90 -3.71 12.13
N VAL A 209 -14.47 -2.70 11.38
CA VAL A 209 -13.42 -1.77 11.82
C VAL A 209 -13.83 -1.02 13.08
N SER A 210 -15.06 -0.50 13.14
CA SER A 210 -15.60 0.19 14.32
C SER A 210 -15.68 -0.72 15.54
N VAL A 211 -16.16 -1.96 15.38
CA VAL A 211 -16.22 -2.96 16.46
C VAL A 211 -14.82 -3.26 17.00
N CYS A 212 -13.80 -3.38 16.15
CA CYS A 212 -12.42 -3.51 16.60
C CYS A 212 -11.98 -2.31 17.45
N GLY A 213 -12.34 -1.09 17.08
CA GLY A 213 -12.10 0.08 17.90
C GLY A 213 -12.76 0.01 19.27
N VAL A 214 -14.02 -0.46 19.34
CA VAL A 214 -14.73 -0.70 20.61
C VAL A 214 -14.03 -1.76 21.44
N ILE A 215 -13.63 -2.88 20.85
CA ILE A 215 -12.83 -3.92 21.54
C ILE A 215 -11.55 -3.31 22.10
N GLY A 216 -10.90 -2.40 21.37
CA GLY A 216 -9.69 -1.71 21.80
C GLY A 216 -9.86 -0.91 23.08
N LEU A 217 -11.05 -0.31 23.31
CA LEU A 217 -11.32 0.41 24.55
C LEU A 217 -11.18 -0.48 25.80
N PHE A 218 -11.40 -1.79 25.68
CA PHE A 218 -11.33 -2.74 26.78
C PHE A 218 -10.06 -3.60 26.75
N SER A 219 -9.54 -3.94 25.57
CA SER A 219 -8.44 -4.89 25.42
C SER A 219 -7.05 -4.23 25.41
N LEU A 220 -6.92 -3.01 24.83
CA LEU A 220 -5.65 -2.30 24.80
C LEU A 220 -5.24 -1.79 26.19
N GLN A 221 -3.96 -1.91 26.48
CA GLN A 221 -3.35 -1.31 27.66
C GLN A 221 -2.50 -0.12 27.24
N GLU A 222 -2.60 0.96 28.00
CA GLU A 222 -1.68 2.09 27.81
C GLU A 222 -0.27 1.63 28.18
N PRO A 223 0.75 1.89 27.36
CA PRO A 223 2.12 1.57 27.71
C PRO A 223 2.55 2.32 28.98
N GLU A 224 3.47 1.74 29.76
CA GLU A 224 4.06 2.44 30.89
C GLU A 224 4.71 3.75 30.43
N ARG A 225 4.46 4.80 31.20
CA ARG A 225 4.92 6.16 30.87
C ARG A 225 6.42 6.17 30.67
N ARG A 226 6.91 6.32 29.46
CA ARG A 226 8.32 6.63 29.25
C ARG A 226 8.57 8.04 29.75
N ILE A 227 9.34 8.15 30.84
CA ILE A 227 9.91 9.43 31.27
C ILE A 227 10.84 9.83 30.13
N ARG A 228 10.37 10.75 29.28
CA ARG A 228 11.23 11.35 28.27
C ARG A 228 12.24 12.19 29.03
N THR A 229 13.50 11.78 29.07
CA THR A 229 14.60 12.62 29.53
C THR A 229 14.52 13.93 28.76
N GLU A 230 14.51 15.05 29.45
CA GLU A 230 14.20 16.41 28.96
C GLU A 230 15.17 16.98 27.90
N GLU A 231 15.90 16.15 27.20
CA GLU A 231 16.98 16.57 26.29
C GLU A 231 16.60 16.68 24.83
N THR A 232 15.36 16.95 24.46
CA THR A 232 15.10 17.33 23.08
C THR A 232 14.18 18.54 22.98
N ASN A 233 14.72 19.72 23.26
CA ASN A 233 14.31 20.98 22.63
C ASN A 233 14.66 20.99 21.13
N SER A 234 14.66 19.85 20.47
CA SER A 234 14.79 19.79 19.02
C SER A 234 13.51 20.34 18.41
N ASN A 235 13.67 21.35 17.59
CA ASN A 235 12.57 21.91 16.81
C ASN A 235 11.99 20.78 15.99
N TYR A 236 10.75 20.32 16.29
CA TYR A 236 10.07 19.20 15.60
C TYR A 236 10.20 19.28 14.08
N TRP A 237 10.03 20.47 13.52
CA TRP A 237 10.22 20.73 12.09
C TRP A 237 11.65 20.51 11.62
N SER A 238 12.64 20.81 12.46
CA SER A 238 14.06 20.55 12.16
C SER A 238 14.36 19.05 12.09
N ASP A 239 13.72 18.25 12.94
CA ASP A 239 13.87 16.78 12.95
C ASP A 239 13.15 16.14 11.77
N LEU A 240 11.99 16.67 11.39
CA LEU A 240 11.23 16.23 10.23
C LEU A 240 12.02 16.41 8.92
N PHE A 241 12.67 17.57 8.77
CA PHE A 241 13.47 17.89 7.59
C PHE A 241 14.94 17.46 7.72
N TYR A 242 15.33 16.78 8.82
CA TYR A 242 16.70 16.32 9.03
C TYR A 242 17.22 15.48 7.86
N GLY A 243 16.43 14.52 7.39
CA GLY A 243 16.79 13.64 6.29
C GLY A 243 16.97 14.34 4.94
N PHE A 244 16.47 15.58 4.75
CA PHE A 244 16.65 16.32 3.49
C PHE A 244 17.91 17.18 3.46
N ARG A 245 18.67 17.25 4.54
CA ARG A 245 19.92 18.03 4.58
C ARG A 245 20.96 17.39 3.66
N PRO A 246 21.62 18.15 2.76
CA PRO A 246 22.61 17.61 1.83
C PRO A 246 23.75 16.85 2.52
N SER A 247 24.18 17.30 3.70
CA SER A 247 25.18 16.61 4.52
C SER A 247 24.71 15.22 4.93
N VAL A 248 23.45 15.10 5.42
CA VAL A 248 22.86 13.83 5.84
C VAL A 248 22.71 12.86 4.66
N ILE A 249 22.31 13.36 3.49
CA ILE A 249 22.22 12.56 2.26
C ILE A 249 23.60 12.03 1.87
N ARG A 250 24.61 12.86 1.91
CA ARG A 250 26.00 12.49 1.59
C ARG A 250 26.53 11.44 2.56
N ASP A 251 26.34 11.64 3.86
CA ASP A 251 26.86 10.77 4.91
C ASP A 251 26.12 9.40 4.92
N ASN A 252 24.84 9.38 4.54
CA ASN A 252 24.00 8.18 4.47
C ASN A 252 23.70 7.76 3.03
N SER A 253 24.60 7.98 2.09
CA SER A 253 24.38 7.76 0.64
C SER A 253 23.93 6.33 0.30
N ARG A 254 24.31 5.32 1.11
CA ARG A 254 23.87 3.93 0.94
C ARG A 254 22.38 3.78 1.22
N LEU A 255 21.89 4.37 2.30
CA LEU A 255 20.46 4.38 2.65
C LEU A 255 19.63 5.04 1.55
N TYR A 256 20.06 6.22 1.05
CA TYR A 256 19.33 6.92 -0.01
C TYR A 256 19.30 6.15 -1.33
N LEU A 257 20.38 5.47 -1.71
CA LEU A 257 20.38 4.59 -2.88
C LEU A 257 19.37 3.44 -2.74
N VAL A 258 19.26 2.84 -1.55
CA VAL A 258 18.26 1.79 -1.29
C VAL A 258 16.85 2.38 -1.33
N LEU A 259 16.63 3.57 -0.73
CA LEU A 259 15.32 4.25 -0.77
C LEU A 259 14.90 4.62 -2.19
N VAL A 260 15.82 5.13 -3.02
CA VAL A 260 15.56 5.40 -4.44
C VAL A 260 15.22 4.12 -5.20
N THR A 261 15.96 3.04 -4.95
CA THR A 261 15.66 1.72 -5.56
C THR A 261 14.26 1.26 -5.18
N SER A 262 13.92 1.30 -3.89
CA SER A 262 12.58 0.96 -3.37
C SER A 262 11.49 1.86 -3.97
N CYS A 263 11.75 3.16 -4.09
CA CYS A 263 10.82 4.12 -4.65
C CYS A 263 10.48 3.79 -6.12
N ILE A 264 11.48 3.50 -6.94
CA ILE A 264 11.26 3.17 -8.37
C ILE A 264 10.39 1.91 -8.50
N PHE A 265 10.64 0.88 -7.68
CA PHE A 265 9.78 -0.32 -7.68
C PHE A 265 8.37 -0.02 -7.18
N ALA A 266 8.24 0.77 -6.15
CA ALA A 266 6.94 1.17 -5.63
C ALA A 266 6.16 2.02 -6.66
N VAL A 267 6.82 2.95 -7.37
CA VAL A 267 6.21 3.69 -8.50
C VAL A 267 5.71 2.71 -9.57
N ALA A 268 6.55 1.76 -9.98
CA ALA A 268 6.19 0.79 -11.01
C ALA A 268 4.96 -0.06 -10.62
N SER A 269 4.84 -0.45 -9.34
CA SER A 269 3.65 -1.17 -8.87
C SER A 269 2.41 -0.29 -8.86
N GLN A 270 2.52 0.96 -8.49
CA GLN A 270 1.41 1.90 -8.45
C GLN A 270 0.94 2.34 -9.85
N VAL A 271 1.66 2.05 -10.92
CA VAL A 271 1.19 2.28 -12.31
C VAL A 271 -0.07 1.46 -12.61
N TYR A 272 -0.13 0.20 -12.18
CA TYR A 272 -1.24 -0.70 -12.49
C TYR A 272 -2.13 -1.01 -11.29
N PHE A 273 -1.63 -0.93 -10.07
CA PHE A 273 -2.35 -1.39 -8.88
C PHE A 273 -3.72 -0.70 -8.68
N PRO A 274 -3.87 0.64 -8.81
CA PRO A 274 -5.16 1.32 -8.67
C PRO A 274 -6.18 0.92 -9.76
N TYR A 275 -5.73 0.48 -10.92
CA TYR A 275 -6.55 0.13 -12.08
C TYR A 275 -6.74 -1.38 -12.25
N LEU A 276 -6.06 -2.19 -11.42
CA LEU A 276 -5.98 -3.64 -11.60
C LEU A 276 -7.35 -4.33 -11.56
N LEU A 277 -8.19 -3.98 -10.58
CA LEU A 277 -9.51 -4.60 -10.45
C LEU A 277 -10.44 -4.20 -11.61
N ILE A 278 -10.37 -2.95 -12.07
CA ILE A 278 -11.12 -2.48 -13.25
C ILE A 278 -10.67 -3.27 -14.49
N TYR A 279 -9.34 -3.44 -14.67
CA TYR A 279 -8.79 -4.26 -15.75
C TYR A 279 -9.29 -5.72 -15.70
N LEU A 280 -9.27 -6.33 -14.52
CA LEU A 280 -9.74 -7.70 -14.33
C LEU A 280 -11.24 -7.80 -14.67
N GLN A 281 -12.05 -6.88 -14.19
CA GLN A 281 -13.50 -6.89 -14.35
C GLN A 281 -13.94 -6.66 -15.80
N TYR A 282 -13.36 -5.67 -16.48
CA TYR A 282 -13.84 -5.23 -17.79
C TYR A 282 -13.04 -5.76 -18.99
N VAL A 283 -11.84 -6.27 -18.76
CA VAL A 283 -10.98 -6.77 -19.86
C VAL A 283 -10.74 -8.27 -19.75
N VAL A 284 -10.41 -8.77 -18.56
CA VAL A 284 -9.99 -10.17 -18.38
C VAL A 284 -11.21 -11.10 -18.31
N ILE A 285 -12.16 -10.80 -17.41
CA ILE A 285 -13.35 -11.63 -17.21
C ILE A 285 -14.19 -11.76 -18.49
N PRO A 286 -14.53 -10.69 -19.23
CA PRO A 286 -15.27 -10.82 -20.47
C PRO A 286 -14.54 -11.62 -21.56
N LYS A 287 -13.21 -11.50 -21.64
CA LYS A 287 -12.41 -12.32 -22.59
C LYS A 287 -12.35 -13.79 -22.20
N ALA A 288 -12.48 -14.09 -20.93
CA ALA A 288 -12.48 -15.46 -20.41
C ALA A 288 -13.86 -16.14 -20.62
N GLY A 289 -14.95 -15.35 -20.64
CA GLY A 289 -16.34 -15.85 -20.73
C GLY A 289 -16.64 -16.86 -19.64
N ASP A 290 -17.60 -17.76 -19.89
CA ASP A 290 -17.97 -18.85 -18.98
C ASP A 290 -16.81 -19.82 -18.66
N ASN A 291 -15.75 -19.76 -19.47
CA ASN A 291 -14.55 -20.57 -19.26
C ASN A 291 -13.72 -20.18 -18.04
N LEU A 292 -13.94 -18.99 -17.43
CA LEU A 292 -13.20 -18.57 -16.22
C LEU A 292 -13.44 -19.55 -15.04
N LEU A 293 -14.67 -20.04 -14.91
CA LEU A 293 -15.07 -21.02 -13.89
C LEU A 293 -14.92 -22.47 -14.36
N SER A 294 -14.40 -22.72 -15.56
CA SER A 294 -14.15 -24.07 -16.02
C SER A 294 -13.07 -24.75 -15.17
N ALA A 295 -13.18 -26.09 -15.01
CA ALA A 295 -12.22 -26.86 -14.25
C ALA A 295 -10.76 -26.63 -14.66
N PRO A 296 -10.39 -26.53 -15.96
CA PRO A 296 -9.02 -26.22 -16.37
C PRO A 296 -8.53 -24.85 -15.89
N ASN A 297 -9.37 -23.83 -15.86
CA ASN A 297 -9.00 -22.49 -15.43
C ASN A 297 -8.85 -22.41 -13.91
N ILE A 298 -9.72 -23.06 -13.15
CA ILE A 298 -9.59 -23.19 -11.69
C ILE A 298 -8.29 -23.92 -11.35
N ILE A 299 -8.01 -25.03 -12.03
CA ILE A 299 -6.78 -25.81 -11.83
C ILE A 299 -5.54 -24.96 -12.15
N SER A 300 -5.55 -24.23 -13.27
CA SER A 300 -4.43 -23.35 -13.65
C SER A 300 -4.24 -22.20 -12.65
N GLY A 301 -5.33 -21.66 -12.11
CA GLY A 301 -5.29 -20.66 -11.03
C GLY A 301 -4.66 -21.20 -9.76
N VAL A 302 -5.07 -22.38 -9.31
CA VAL A 302 -4.50 -23.06 -8.13
C VAL A 302 -3.02 -23.37 -8.34
N ILE A 303 -2.64 -23.88 -9.50
CA ILE A 303 -1.24 -24.15 -9.84
C ILE A 303 -0.42 -22.87 -9.80
N SER A 304 -0.94 -21.76 -10.32
CA SER A 304 -0.25 -20.46 -10.31
C SER A 304 -0.04 -19.91 -8.91
N VAL A 305 -1.05 -19.97 -8.04
CA VAL A 305 -0.92 -19.58 -6.63
C VAL A 305 0.11 -20.48 -5.92
N ALA A 306 0.08 -21.79 -6.16
CA ALA A 306 1.06 -22.71 -5.60
C ALA A 306 2.47 -22.43 -6.12
N ALA A 307 2.63 -22.12 -7.42
CA ALA A 307 3.92 -21.75 -8.02
C ALA A 307 4.45 -20.42 -7.45
N MET A 308 3.59 -19.43 -7.22
CA MET A 308 3.97 -18.17 -6.55
C MET A 308 4.46 -18.41 -5.13
N ALA A 309 3.72 -19.20 -4.35
CA ALA A 309 4.11 -19.55 -2.98
C ALA A 309 5.44 -20.31 -2.95
N ALA A 310 5.60 -21.32 -3.81
CA ALA A 310 6.84 -22.09 -3.95
C ALA A 310 8.01 -21.19 -4.40
N GLY A 311 7.78 -20.26 -5.32
CA GLY A 311 8.77 -19.27 -5.76
C GLY A 311 9.25 -18.37 -4.63
N ILE A 312 8.34 -17.84 -3.83
CA ILE A 312 8.66 -17.01 -2.64
C ILE A 312 9.47 -17.83 -1.62
N ILE A 313 9.03 -19.04 -1.29
CA ILE A 313 9.72 -19.92 -0.36
C ILE A 313 11.12 -20.30 -0.91
N GLY A 314 11.22 -20.64 -2.19
CA GLY A 314 12.49 -20.98 -2.83
C GLY A 314 13.48 -19.82 -2.84
N MET A 315 13.03 -18.61 -3.13
CA MET A 315 13.85 -17.41 -3.05
C MET A 315 14.27 -17.07 -1.62
N LEU A 316 13.39 -17.22 -0.62
CA LEU A 316 13.73 -17.04 0.78
C LEU A 316 14.78 -18.05 1.24
N ALA A 317 14.66 -19.31 0.81
CA ALA A 317 15.66 -20.33 1.08
C ALA A 317 17.02 -20.03 0.42
N ALA A 318 17.00 -19.56 -0.83
CA ALA A 318 18.19 -19.17 -1.57
C ALA A 318 18.86 -17.91 -1.01
N SER A 319 18.11 -16.98 -0.43
CA SER A 319 18.64 -15.75 0.19
C SER A 319 19.56 -16.02 1.37
N LYS A 320 19.45 -17.20 2.02
CA LYS A 320 20.35 -17.63 3.08
C LYS A 320 21.72 -18.08 2.58
N LYS A 321 21.84 -18.43 1.29
CA LYS A 321 23.07 -18.97 0.68
C LYS A 321 23.74 -18.04 -0.31
N LYS A 322 23.04 -16.99 -0.79
CA LYS A 322 23.53 -16.06 -1.81
C LYS A 322 23.55 -14.62 -1.29
N SER A 323 24.37 -13.78 -1.90
CA SER A 323 24.40 -12.35 -1.55
C SER A 323 23.04 -11.68 -1.82
N ARG A 324 22.68 -10.72 -0.99
CA ARG A 324 21.43 -9.95 -1.16
C ARG A 324 21.36 -9.27 -2.53
N GLY A 325 22.50 -8.80 -3.06
CA GLY A 325 22.58 -8.18 -4.37
C GLY A 325 22.17 -9.12 -5.49
N THR A 326 22.67 -10.36 -5.46
CA THR A 326 22.28 -11.38 -6.44
C THR A 326 20.79 -11.71 -6.36
N MET A 327 20.26 -11.82 -5.13
CA MET A 327 18.83 -12.09 -4.93
C MET A 327 17.95 -10.94 -5.39
N LEU A 328 18.37 -9.69 -5.17
CA LEU A 328 17.68 -8.51 -5.71
C LEU A 328 17.70 -8.50 -7.24
N LEU A 329 18.83 -8.80 -7.88
CA LEU A 329 18.88 -8.90 -9.35
C LEU A 329 17.91 -9.96 -9.88
N VAL A 330 17.90 -11.14 -9.28
CA VAL A 330 16.97 -12.22 -9.69
C VAL A 330 15.52 -11.76 -9.51
N SER A 331 15.18 -11.14 -8.37
CA SER A 331 13.82 -10.66 -8.11
C SER A 331 13.37 -9.56 -9.08
N VAL A 332 14.29 -8.63 -9.44
CA VAL A 332 14.05 -7.62 -10.47
C VAL A 332 13.82 -8.24 -11.82
N SER A 333 14.68 -9.19 -12.22
CA SER A 333 14.53 -9.89 -13.51
C SER A 333 13.21 -10.65 -13.60
N CYS A 334 12.79 -11.31 -12.51
CA CYS A 334 11.49 -11.98 -12.44
C CYS A 334 10.33 -11.00 -12.57
N SER A 335 10.34 -9.87 -11.84
CA SER A 335 9.25 -8.90 -11.89
C SER A 335 9.18 -8.16 -13.22
N VAL A 336 10.32 -7.71 -13.77
CA VAL A 336 10.38 -7.04 -15.07
C VAL A 336 9.96 -7.98 -16.19
N GLY A 337 10.50 -9.20 -16.22
CA GLY A 337 10.13 -10.22 -17.21
C GLY A 337 8.64 -10.58 -17.13
N GLY A 338 8.12 -10.76 -15.91
CA GLY A 338 6.70 -11.04 -15.69
C GLY A 338 5.79 -9.87 -16.13
N LEU A 339 6.15 -8.62 -15.82
CA LEU A 339 5.41 -7.43 -16.26
C LEU A 339 5.41 -7.29 -17.79
N PHE A 340 6.54 -7.53 -18.46
CA PHE A 340 6.56 -7.55 -19.93
C PHE A 340 5.65 -8.65 -20.48
N LEU A 341 5.72 -9.86 -19.93
CA LEU A 341 4.84 -10.96 -20.37
C LEU A 341 3.35 -10.61 -20.13
N LEU A 342 3.03 -9.93 -19.02
CA LEU A 342 1.67 -9.41 -18.78
C LEU A 342 1.24 -8.41 -19.84
N GLY A 343 2.14 -7.53 -20.27
CA GLY A 343 1.89 -6.55 -21.34
C GLY A 343 1.56 -7.16 -22.70
N PHE A 344 1.90 -8.44 -22.94
CA PHE A 344 1.61 -9.18 -24.16
C PHE A 344 0.58 -10.30 -23.99
N SER A 345 -0.04 -10.39 -22.81
CA SER A 345 -0.97 -11.47 -22.46
C SER A 345 -2.29 -11.31 -23.22
N LYS A 346 -2.60 -12.25 -24.12
CA LYS A 346 -3.83 -12.24 -24.94
C LYS A 346 -4.94 -13.13 -24.39
N ASN A 347 -4.63 -14.04 -23.48
CA ASN A 347 -5.59 -14.98 -22.89
C ASN A 347 -5.34 -15.15 -21.39
N ILE A 348 -6.34 -15.71 -20.69
CA ILE A 348 -6.32 -15.87 -19.23
C ILE A 348 -5.17 -16.73 -18.74
N ILE A 349 -4.83 -17.81 -19.47
CA ILE A 349 -3.76 -18.72 -19.06
C ILE A 349 -2.39 -18.01 -19.09
N MET A 350 -2.13 -17.28 -20.20
CA MET A 350 -0.91 -16.49 -20.35
C MET A 350 -0.82 -15.40 -19.28
N LEU A 351 -1.94 -14.75 -18.95
CA LEU A 351 -2.01 -13.74 -17.90
C LEU A 351 -1.66 -14.34 -16.53
N ILE A 352 -2.24 -15.49 -16.17
CA ILE A 352 -1.97 -16.16 -14.90
C ILE A 352 -0.50 -16.59 -14.81
N LEU A 353 0.04 -17.19 -15.87
CA LEU A 353 1.44 -17.64 -15.91
C LEU A 353 2.42 -16.46 -15.83
N SER A 354 2.08 -15.32 -16.42
CA SER A 354 2.91 -14.11 -16.38
C SER A 354 2.81 -13.37 -15.04
N ALA A 355 1.66 -13.44 -14.36
CA ALA A 355 1.49 -12.86 -13.04
C ALA A 355 2.36 -13.54 -11.97
N ALA A 356 2.61 -14.84 -12.08
CA ALA A 356 3.39 -15.59 -11.09
C ALA A 356 4.81 -15.03 -10.88
N PRO A 357 5.67 -14.87 -11.90
CA PRO A 357 6.99 -14.28 -11.70
C PRO A 357 6.93 -12.81 -11.28
N THR A 358 5.92 -12.05 -11.70
CA THR A 358 5.71 -10.67 -11.27
C THR A 358 5.51 -10.58 -9.76
N VAL A 359 4.58 -11.38 -9.21
CA VAL A 359 4.24 -11.38 -7.78
C VAL A 359 5.41 -11.89 -6.94
N VAL A 360 6.08 -12.98 -7.38
CA VAL A 360 7.26 -13.52 -6.69
C VAL A 360 8.38 -12.49 -6.66
N GLY A 361 8.69 -11.86 -7.79
CA GLY A 361 9.71 -10.83 -7.87
C GLY A 361 9.39 -9.63 -6.98
N TYR A 362 8.15 -9.12 -7.03
CA TYR A 362 7.68 -8.00 -6.22
C TYR A 362 7.77 -8.30 -4.71
N ALA A 363 7.27 -9.45 -4.27
CA ALA A 363 7.32 -9.85 -2.87
C ALA A 363 8.76 -9.92 -2.34
N MET A 364 9.66 -10.51 -3.12
CA MET A 364 11.07 -10.61 -2.74
C MET A 364 11.78 -9.26 -2.71
N GLN A 365 11.48 -8.35 -3.64
CA GLN A 365 11.99 -6.98 -3.61
C GLN A 365 11.57 -6.27 -2.33
N GLY A 366 10.29 -6.35 -1.97
CA GLY A 366 9.76 -5.77 -0.73
C GLY A 366 10.50 -6.28 0.51
N ILE A 367 10.66 -7.60 0.64
CA ILE A 367 11.36 -8.22 1.78
C ILE A 367 12.83 -7.76 1.84
N LEU A 368 13.56 -7.87 0.74
CA LEU A 368 15.00 -7.60 0.70
C LEU A 368 15.31 -6.10 0.86
N LEU A 369 14.55 -5.23 0.18
CA LEU A 369 14.75 -3.78 0.26
C LEU A 369 14.36 -3.23 1.62
N ASN A 370 13.23 -3.65 2.20
CA ASN A 370 12.84 -3.21 3.55
C ASN A 370 13.85 -3.66 4.61
N ALA A 371 14.37 -4.90 4.51
CA ALA A 371 15.44 -5.35 5.38
C ALA A 371 16.70 -4.49 5.22
N THR A 372 17.09 -4.17 3.98
CA THR A 372 18.27 -3.36 3.69
C THR A 372 18.11 -1.91 4.14
N VAL A 373 16.93 -1.30 3.98
CA VAL A 373 16.61 0.03 4.53
C VAL A 373 16.78 0.04 6.04
N ARG A 374 16.29 -1.01 6.72
CA ARG A 374 16.40 -1.14 8.19
C ARG A 374 17.85 -1.23 8.64
N ASP A 375 18.67 -2.04 7.95
CA ASP A 375 20.10 -2.23 8.28
C ASP A 375 20.91 -0.93 8.13
N PHE A 376 20.57 -0.08 7.15
CA PHE A 376 21.27 1.19 6.90
C PHE A 376 20.67 2.39 7.63
N THR A 377 19.51 2.24 8.27
CA THR A 377 18.92 3.35 9.05
C THR A 377 19.65 3.44 10.41
N PRO A 378 20.30 4.58 10.73
CA PRO A 378 20.93 4.80 12.04
C PRO A 378 19.92 4.62 13.17
N GLN A 379 20.23 3.75 14.13
CA GLN A 379 19.29 3.37 15.21
C GLN A 379 18.96 4.55 16.14
N ASP A 380 19.92 5.43 16.39
CA ASP A 380 19.79 6.65 17.19
C ASP A 380 18.90 7.71 16.54
N LYS A 381 18.72 7.65 15.21
CA LYS A 381 17.99 8.63 14.39
C LYS A 381 16.83 8.03 13.59
N ALA A 382 16.39 6.82 13.91
CA ALA A 382 15.36 6.10 13.17
C ALA A 382 14.06 6.92 13.00
N GLY A 383 13.67 7.70 14.02
CA GLY A 383 12.51 8.60 13.95
C GLY A 383 12.68 9.74 12.95
N GLN A 384 13.89 10.33 12.86
CA GLN A 384 14.19 11.42 11.92
C GLN A 384 14.20 10.95 10.46
N PHE A 385 14.55 9.67 10.21
CA PHE A 385 14.50 9.07 8.87
C PHE A 385 13.12 8.55 8.48
N GLN A 386 12.16 8.45 9.40
CA GLN A 386 10.81 7.97 9.09
C GLN A 386 10.15 8.85 8.03
N GLY A 387 10.34 10.17 8.08
CA GLY A 387 9.82 11.10 7.11
C GLY A 387 10.24 10.83 5.69
N ILE A 388 11.53 10.68 5.52
CA ILE A 388 12.10 10.36 4.21
C ILE A 388 11.59 8.99 3.69
N ARG A 389 11.48 7.99 4.58
CA ARG A 389 10.94 6.68 4.21
C ARG A 389 9.49 6.77 3.71
N MET A 390 8.65 7.57 4.38
CA MET A 390 7.27 7.80 3.96
C MET A 390 7.18 8.51 2.60
N ILE A 391 8.05 9.46 2.34
CA ILE A 391 8.06 10.16 1.06
C ILE A 391 8.50 9.24 -0.07
N PHE A 392 9.59 8.48 0.10
CA PHE A 392 10.06 7.55 -0.94
C PHE A 392 9.22 6.29 -1.07
N GLY A 393 8.62 5.81 0.02
CA GLY A 393 7.83 4.56 0.05
C GLY A 393 6.35 4.74 -0.25
N VAL A 394 5.78 5.93 0.01
CA VAL A 394 4.33 6.17 -0.09
C VAL A 394 4.05 7.35 -1.01
N LEU A 395 4.49 8.56 -0.67
CA LEU A 395 4.06 9.78 -1.38
C LEU A 395 4.46 9.77 -2.86
N ILE A 396 5.75 9.61 -3.16
CA ILE A 396 6.23 9.63 -4.56
C ILE A 396 5.60 8.51 -5.39
N PRO A 397 5.56 7.24 -4.91
CA PRO A 397 4.92 6.16 -5.65
C PRO A 397 3.43 6.39 -5.92
N MET A 398 2.67 6.80 -4.93
CA MET A 398 1.21 6.99 -5.05
C MET A 398 0.83 8.26 -5.82
N VAL A 399 1.76 9.19 -6.06
CA VAL A 399 1.55 10.33 -6.96
C VAL A 399 1.96 9.98 -8.38
N LEU A 400 3.19 9.49 -8.59
CA LEU A 400 3.73 9.28 -9.94
C LEU A 400 3.18 8.01 -10.61
N GLY A 401 2.93 6.95 -9.83
CA GLY A 401 2.45 5.68 -10.35
C GLY A 401 1.09 5.80 -11.05
N PRO A 402 0.02 6.23 -10.35
CA PRO A 402 -1.31 6.35 -10.94
C PRO A 402 -1.38 7.32 -12.11
N VAL A 403 -0.64 8.45 -12.06
CA VAL A 403 -0.53 9.38 -13.21
C VAL A 403 0.07 8.68 -14.42
N THR A 404 1.13 7.89 -14.23
CA THR A 404 1.73 7.13 -15.33
C THR A 404 0.78 6.05 -15.85
N GLY A 405 0.01 5.40 -14.95
CA GLY A 405 -1.03 4.44 -15.31
C GLY A 405 -2.15 5.09 -16.13
N ALA A 406 -2.60 6.27 -15.70
CA ALA A 406 -3.59 7.07 -16.45
C ALA A 406 -3.10 7.36 -17.87
N LEU A 407 -1.86 7.84 -18.03
CA LEU A 407 -1.26 8.09 -19.34
C LEU A 407 -1.20 6.83 -20.22
N ALA A 408 -0.90 5.67 -19.65
CA ALA A 408 -0.88 4.40 -20.38
C ALA A 408 -2.29 4.01 -20.87
N ILE A 409 -3.32 4.21 -20.04
CA ILE A 409 -4.71 3.92 -20.36
C ILE A 409 -5.23 4.86 -21.46
N GLU A 410 -5.03 6.17 -21.29
CA GLU A 410 -5.45 7.18 -22.26
C GLU A 410 -4.76 6.98 -23.63
N ARG A 411 -3.47 6.60 -23.62
CA ARG A 411 -2.73 6.32 -24.84
C ARG A 411 -3.22 5.06 -25.56
N SER A 412 -3.75 4.09 -24.86
CA SER A 412 -4.30 2.88 -25.48
C SER A 412 -5.64 3.11 -26.14
N ALA A 413 -6.42 4.10 -25.66
CA ALA A 413 -7.73 4.52 -26.16
C ALA A 413 -8.74 3.37 -26.41
N VAL A 414 -8.62 2.27 -25.65
CA VAL A 414 -9.56 1.14 -25.74
C VAL A 414 -10.82 1.50 -24.98
N THR A 415 -11.96 1.36 -25.64
CA THR A 415 -13.28 1.69 -25.08
C THR A 415 -14.23 0.51 -25.20
N TYR A 416 -15.25 0.50 -24.37
CA TYR A 416 -16.42 -0.38 -24.48
C TYR A 416 -17.70 0.43 -24.27
N LEU A 417 -18.83 -0.12 -24.72
CA LEU A 417 -20.16 0.41 -24.42
C LEU A 417 -20.67 -0.24 -23.15
N ASP A 418 -21.01 0.58 -22.14
CA ASP A 418 -21.67 0.08 -20.94
C ASP A 418 -23.13 -0.28 -21.19
N GLU A 419 -23.81 -0.83 -20.17
CA GLU A 419 -25.23 -1.25 -20.26
C GLU A 419 -26.19 -0.09 -20.57
N PHE A 420 -25.76 1.15 -20.35
CA PHE A 420 -26.51 2.38 -20.59
C PHE A 420 -26.17 3.03 -21.95
N GLY A 421 -25.31 2.40 -22.76
CA GLY A 421 -24.89 2.91 -24.08
C GLY A 421 -23.81 4.02 -23.98
N THR A 422 -23.19 4.22 -22.84
CA THR A 422 -22.11 5.20 -22.65
C THR A 422 -20.77 4.58 -23.01
N VAL A 423 -19.95 5.33 -23.77
CA VAL A 423 -18.60 4.89 -24.13
C VAL A 423 -17.67 5.15 -22.94
N GLN A 424 -17.12 4.09 -22.40
CA GLN A 424 -16.16 4.12 -21.28
C GLN A 424 -14.79 3.64 -21.73
N THR A 425 -13.73 4.31 -21.26
CA THR A 425 -12.36 3.85 -21.46
C THR A 425 -12.03 2.75 -20.44
N VAL A 426 -11.20 1.78 -20.81
CA VAL A 426 -10.77 0.71 -19.89
C VAL A 426 -9.24 0.62 -19.80
N PRO A 427 -8.72 0.19 -18.64
CA PRO A 427 -7.32 -0.15 -18.52
C PRO A 427 -6.92 -1.26 -19.49
N THR A 428 -5.68 -1.21 -19.96
CA THR A 428 -5.16 -2.21 -20.92
C THR A 428 -3.84 -2.78 -20.43
N GLU A 429 -3.37 -3.83 -21.11
CA GLU A 429 -2.09 -4.46 -20.86
C GLU A 429 -0.90 -3.48 -20.97
N LEU A 430 -1.08 -2.34 -21.63
CA LEU A 430 -0.05 -1.31 -21.80
C LEU A 430 0.47 -0.75 -20.45
N MET A 431 -0.39 -0.71 -19.41
CA MET A 431 0.01 -0.28 -18.07
C MET A 431 1.12 -1.17 -17.47
N PHE A 432 1.09 -2.49 -17.74
CA PHE A 432 2.13 -3.40 -17.28
C PHE A 432 3.46 -3.17 -18.02
N THR A 433 3.39 -2.83 -19.31
CA THR A 433 4.58 -2.46 -20.10
C THR A 433 5.24 -1.19 -19.54
N PHE A 434 4.44 -0.16 -19.22
CA PHE A 434 4.95 1.06 -18.57
C PHE A 434 5.59 0.75 -17.22
N ALA A 435 4.94 -0.07 -16.40
CA ALA A 435 5.48 -0.54 -15.12
C ALA A 435 6.82 -1.29 -15.29
N ALA A 436 6.92 -2.17 -16.30
CA ALA A 436 8.15 -2.89 -16.61
C ALA A 436 9.30 -1.93 -16.99
N VAL A 437 9.02 -0.95 -17.85
CA VAL A 437 10.01 0.06 -18.25
C VAL A 437 10.51 0.85 -17.04
N ILE A 438 9.59 1.30 -16.16
CA ILE A 438 9.99 2.01 -14.92
C ILE A 438 10.85 1.09 -14.04
N SER A 439 10.46 -0.18 -13.88
CA SER A 439 11.22 -1.13 -13.06
C SER A 439 12.65 -1.33 -13.53
N ILE A 440 12.94 -1.21 -14.84
CA ILE A 440 14.30 -1.30 -15.39
C ILE A 440 15.18 -0.19 -14.83
N PHE A 441 14.67 1.03 -14.64
CA PHE A 441 15.46 2.12 -14.07
C PHE A 441 15.96 1.85 -12.65
N ALA A 442 15.32 0.93 -11.91
CA ALA A 442 15.81 0.52 -10.59
C ALA A 442 17.14 -0.25 -10.66
N LEU A 443 17.49 -0.80 -11.82
CA LEU A 443 18.80 -1.45 -12.01
C LEU A 443 19.96 -0.45 -11.88
N ILE A 444 19.75 0.83 -12.17
CA ILE A 444 20.79 1.86 -12.08
C ILE A 444 21.28 2.03 -10.64
N PRO A 445 20.42 2.43 -9.66
CA PRO A 445 20.87 2.54 -8.28
C PRO A 445 21.28 1.19 -7.68
N LEU A 446 20.65 0.08 -8.11
CA LEU A 446 21.03 -1.27 -7.69
C LEU A 446 22.45 -1.63 -8.12
N ALA A 447 22.85 -1.32 -9.36
CA ALA A 447 24.21 -1.52 -9.83
C ALA A 447 25.25 -0.75 -9.00
N PHE A 448 24.93 0.49 -8.58
CA PHE A 448 25.78 1.27 -7.69
C PHE A 448 25.91 0.64 -6.29
N LEU A 449 24.80 0.10 -5.75
CA LEU A 449 24.80 -0.62 -4.47
C LEU A 449 25.66 -1.88 -4.53
N MET A 450 25.58 -2.63 -5.62
CA MET A 450 26.39 -3.84 -5.84
C MET A 450 27.88 -3.51 -5.99
N LYS A 451 28.20 -2.50 -6.78
CA LYS A 451 29.59 -2.06 -6.99
C LYS A 451 30.27 -1.59 -5.69
N LYS A 452 29.53 -0.99 -4.78
CA LYS A 452 30.01 -0.56 -3.46
C LYS A 452 30.14 -1.71 -2.45
N GLY A 453 29.84 -2.96 -2.83
CA GLY A 453 29.88 -4.15 -1.95
C GLY A 453 28.83 -4.13 -0.83
N VAL A 454 27.91 -3.17 -0.87
CA VAL A 454 26.93 -2.88 0.18
C VAL A 454 25.97 -4.05 0.44
N LEU A 455 25.73 -4.88 -0.59
CA LEU A 455 24.76 -5.99 -0.56
C LEU A 455 25.42 -7.36 -0.39
N ASN A 456 26.74 -7.42 -0.22
CA ASN A 456 27.52 -8.65 -0.08
C ASN A 456 27.68 -9.10 1.39
N SER A 457 26.89 -8.62 2.31
CA SER A 457 27.15 -8.83 3.74
C SER A 457 26.88 -10.25 4.22
N THR A 458 27.95 -11.02 4.25
CA THR A 458 28.31 -11.88 5.38
C THR A 458 29.18 -11.14 6.42
N ASP A 459 29.46 -9.84 6.22
CA ASP A 459 30.46 -9.05 6.98
C ASP A 459 29.86 -8.03 7.97
N ASN A 460 28.61 -8.16 8.38
CA ASN A 460 28.07 -7.34 9.48
C ASN A 460 28.58 -7.75 10.88
N GLU A 461 29.51 -8.68 10.99
CA GLU A 461 30.20 -8.98 12.27
C GLU A 461 31.42 -8.11 12.53
N LYS A 462 31.82 -7.22 11.62
CA LYS A 462 32.98 -6.34 11.79
C LYS A 462 32.70 -4.89 11.38
N ALA A 463 31.66 -4.26 11.96
CA ALA A 463 31.71 -2.83 12.15
C ALA A 463 32.64 -2.58 13.35
N GLU A 464 33.92 -2.38 13.08
CA GLU A 464 34.86 -1.88 14.07
C GLU A 464 34.29 -0.63 14.77
N PRO A 465 34.28 -0.58 16.12
CA PRO A 465 34.02 0.65 16.84
C PRO A 465 35.08 1.65 16.38
N ALA A 466 34.61 2.84 15.99
CA ALA A 466 35.49 3.97 15.67
C ALA A 466 36.64 4.04 16.69
N LYS A 467 37.87 3.94 16.20
CA LYS A 467 39.05 4.16 16.98
C LYS A 467 38.90 5.48 17.75
N THR A 468 38.66 5.38 19.04
CA THR A 468 38.96 6.48 19.97
C THR A 468 40.42 6.80 19.74
N ALA A 469 40.68 7.92 19.09
CA ALA A 469 42.00 8.51 19.02
C ALA A 469 42.42 8.79 20.46
N GLY A 470 43.32 7.97 20.95
CA GLY A 470 43.98 8.23 22.22
C GLY A 470 44.76 9.53 22.12
N THR A 471 44.44 10.43 22.99
CA THR A 471 45.31 11.52 23.40
C THR A 471 46.45 10.92 24.25
N ALA A 472 47.64 11.07 23.73
CA ALA A 472 48.84 11.18 24.59
C ALA A 472 49.10 12.65 24.84
#